data_048a592a1f0c20152d4d2f8b087487ea
#
_entry.id   048a592a1f0c20152d4d2f8b087487ea
#
_cell.length_a   1.000
_cell.length_b   1.000
_cell.length_c   1.000
_cell.angle_alpha   90.00
_cell.angle_beta   90.00
_cell.angle_gamma   90.00
#
_symmetry.space_group_name_H-M   'P 1'
#
loop_
_entity.id
_entity.type
_entity.pdbx_description
1 polymer ?
#
loop_
_entity_poly.entity_id
_entity_poly.type
_entity_poly.pdbx_seq_one_letter_code
_entity_poly.pdbx_strand_id
1 'polypeptide(L)'
;MKQGQIFKIHSDFYYVQSEGETFECKLRHVLKKQKQKILVGDYVEFKDGAIEKILPRKNYITRPSVANIDQVVIISAVKEPDLSFIQLNRYIAFAKYHNLNTILCFNKNDLSNDDKTIEKVFKIYEPLGFDILFTSALEGYGIEEFNSILQGKTSVLCGASGVGKSSLINAVSGINLRTKEVSDKTGRGTHTTRHCEIIDLDNSSRIVDTPGFSNLKFDFLLPLDIDTLFTEMIPYKGLCKYQDCLHINETDCAIKAHIGEIDETRYESYLAFVEEAKEYKEKVKYQGVKTETSHKQTHDKVAVKISLRKRQSARNTLKQNIYKDIDNE
;
A
#
# COMPACT_ATOMS: atom_id res chain seq x y z
N MET A 1 -32.88 -5.79 -6.99
CA MET A 1 -31.49 -5.96 -6.59
C MET A 1 -31.18 -4.90 -5.56
N LYS A 2 -30.51 -5.26 -4.48
CA LYS A 2 -29.96 -4.30 -3.51
C LYS A 2 -28.53 -3.95 -3.90
N GLN A 3 -28.09 -2.75 -3.54
CA GLN A 3 -26.67 -2.34 -3.66
C GLN A 3 -26.09 -2.19 -2.27
N GLY A 4 -24.81 -2.53 -2.12
CA GLY A 4 -24.10 -2.38 -0.86
C GLY A 4 -22.60 -2.41 -1.04
N GLN A 5 -21.87 -2.16 0.04
CA GLN A 5 -20.40 -2.21 0.06
C GLN A 5 -19.91 -3.41 0.85
N ILE A 6 -18.89 -4.10 0.33
CA ILE A 6 -18.24 -5.19 1.02
C ILE A 6 -17.34 -4.62 2.11
N PHE A 7 -17.67 -4.87 3.37
CA PHE A 7 -16.86 -4.40 4.48
C PHE A 7 -15.92 -5.47 5.05
N LYS A 8 -16.21 -6.76 4.79
CA LYS A 8 -15.41 -7.88 5.26
C LYS A 8 -15.48 -9.05 4.30
N ILE A 9 -14.36 -9.76 4.15
CA ILE A 9 -14.27 -11.02 3.38
C ILE A 9 -13.69 -12.08 4.32
N HIS A 10 -14.39 -13.20 4.45
CA HIS A 10 -13.91 -14.34 5.22
C HIS A 10 -14.13 -15.63 4.43
N SER A 11 -13.06 -16.28 4.00
CA SER A 11 -13.11 -17.43 3.12
C SER A 11 -13.92 -17.14 1.84
N ASP A 12 -14.99 -17.90 1.58
CA ASP A 12 -15.91 -17.73 0.43
C ASP A 12 -17.12 -16.86 0.75
N PHE A 13 -17.15 -16.18 1.90
CA PHE A 13 -18.24 -15.34 2.35
C PHE A 13 -17.86 -13.87 2.28
N TYR A 14 -18.78 -13.07 1.73
CA TYR A 14 -18.66 -11.64 1.55
C TYR A 14 -19.75 -10.97 2.37
N TYR A 15 -19.34 -10.14 3.32
CA TYR A 15 -20.26 -9.41 4.17
C TYR A 15 -20.50 -8.03 3.54
N VAL A 16 -21.74 -7.82 3.12
CA VAL A 16 -22.17 -6.61 2.40
C VAL A 16 -23.02 -5.75 3.33
N GLN A 17 -22.65 -4.49 3.48
CA GLN A 17 -23.44 -3.52 4.21
C GLN A 17 -24.31 -2.73 3.24
N SER A 18 -25.63 -2.69 3.53
CA SER A 18 -26.63 -1.99 2.73
C SER A 18 -27.71 -1.47 3.66
N GLU A 19 -28.02 -0.17 3.58
CA GLU A 19 -29.10 0.49 4.35
C GLU A 19 -29.05 0.21 5.87
N GLY A 20 -27.83 0.15 6.44
CA GLY A 20 -27.62 -0.11 7.88
C GLY A 20 -27.69 -1.59 8.28
N GLU A 21 -28.00 -2.48 7.35
CA GLU A 21 -28.03 -3.94 7.57
C GLU A 21 -26.84 -4.65 6.97
N THR A 22 -26.44 -5.76 7.57
CA THR A 22 -25.37 -6.63 7.09
C THR A 22 -25.92 -7.87 6.43
N PHE A 23 -25.49 -8.16 5.22
CA PHE A 23 -25.89 -9.34 4.45
C PHE A 23 -24.68 -10.25 4.22
N GLU A 24 -24.80 -11.51 4.58
CA GLU A 24 -23.82 -12.53 4.21
C GLU A 24 -24.12 -13.02 2.78
N CYS A 25 -23.15 -12.86 1.90
CA CYS A 25 -23.30 -13.20 0.49
C CYS A 25 -22.23 -14.16 0.02
N LYS A 26 -22.55 -14.90 -1.03
CA LYS A 26 -21.59 -15.74 -1.79
C LYS A 26 -21.44 -15.21 -3.21
N LEU A 27 -20.31 -15.52 -3.82
CA LEU A 27 -20.08 -15.12 -5.21
C LEU A 27 -20.79 -16.08 -6.17
N ARG A 28 -21.51 -15.54 -7.16
CA ARG A 28 -22.11 -16.34 -8.22
C ARG A 28 -21.04 -17.03 -9.08
N HIS A 29 -21.32 -18.25 -9.52
CA HIS A 29 -20.38 -19.05 -10.32
C HIS A 29 -19.86 -18.34 -11.57
N VAL A 30 -20.67 -17.48 -12.19
CA VAL A 30 -20.29 -16.72 -13.39
C VAL A 30 -19.17 -15.73 -13.07
N LEU A 31 -19.24 -15.03 -11.93
CA LEU A 31 -18.18 -14.09 -11.49
C LEU A 31 -16.89 -14.84 -11.09
N LYS A 32 -17.03 -16.04 -10.48
CA LYS A 32 -15.87 -16.90 -10.19
C LYS A 32 -15.11 -17.32 -11.47
N LYS A 33 -15.83 -17.57 -12.57
CA LYS A 33 -15.22 -17.91 -13.87
C LYS A 33 -14.49 -16.73 -14.52
N GLN A 34 -14.92 -15.51 -14.29
CA GLN A 34 -14.29 -14.31 -14.84
C GLN A 34 -12.98 -13.96 -14.14
N LYS A 35 -12.56 -14.71 -13.08
CA LYS A 35 -11.35 -14.46 -12.28
C LYS A 35 -11.23 -13.05 -11.72
N GLN A 36 -12.34 -12.32 -11.63
CA GLN A 36 -12.36 -10.97 -11.09
C GLN A 36 -12.21 -11.04 -9.58
N LYS A 37 -11.08 -10.54 -9.06
CA LYS A 37 -10.82 -10.52 -7.62
C LYS A 37 -11.73 -9.49 -6.95
N ILE A 38 -12.51 -9.93 -5.98
CA ILE A 38 -13.33 -9.06 -5.14
C ILE A 38 -12.47 -8.56 -3.98
N LEU A 39 -12.63 -7.28 -3.65
CA LEU A 39 -11.88 -6.61 -2.61
C LEU A 39 -12.83 -6.08 -1.52
N VAL A 40 -12.32 -5.95 -0.31
CA VAL A 40 -12.96 -5.14 0.72
C VAL A 40 -13.09 -3.71 0.19
N GLY A 41 -14.24 -3.06 0.41
CA GLY A 41 -14.52 -1.75 -0.15
C GLY A 41 -15.22 -1.75 -1.52
N ASP A 42 -15.36 -2.91 -2.21
CA ASP A 42 -16.11 -2.98 -3.45
C ASP A 42 -17.59 -2.68 -3.23
N TYR A 43 -18.17 -1.90 -4.12
CA TYR A 43 -19.62 -1.78 -4.24
C TYR A 43 -20.15 -2.90 -5.13
N VAL A 44 -21.23 -3.55 -4.69
CA VAL A 44 -21.82 -4.70 -5.37
C VAL A 44 -23.33 -4.60 -5.47
N GLU A 45 -23.87 -5.23 -6.50
CA GLU A 45 -25.29 -5.57 -6.57
C GLU A 45 -25.47 -7.02 -6.13
N PHE A 46 -26.43 -7.25 -5.23
CA PHE A 46 -26.70 -8.58 -4.69
C PHE A 46 -28.19 -8.88 -4.58
N LYS A 47 -28.52 -10.14 -4.58
CA LYS A 47 -29.89 -10.65 -4.43
C LYS A 47 -29.83 -12.05 -3.81
N ASP A 48 -30.74 -12.31 -2.86
CA ASP A 48 -30.92 -13.63 -2.23
C ASP A 48 -29.62 -14.26 -1.71
N GLY A 49 -28.73 -13.43 -1.09
CA GLY A 49 -27.44 -13.88 -0.56
C GLY A 49 -26.38 -14.16 -1.64
N ALA A 50 -26.57 -13.74 -2.88
CA ALA A 50 -25.61 -13.88 -3.96
C ALA A 50 -25.19 -12.54 -4.54
N ILE A 51 -23.88 -12.33 -4.70
CA ILE A 51 -23.33 -11.18 -5.44
C ILE A 51 -23.50 -11.46 -6.93
N GLU A 52 -24.25 -10.56 -7.58
CA GLU A 52 -24.61 -10.63 -8.99
C GLU A 52 -23.64 -9.83 -9.87
N LYS A 53 -23.17 -8.69 -9.36
CA LYS A 53 -22.30 -7.76 -10.09
C LYS A 53 -21.40 -6.98 -9.16
N ILE A 54 -20.17 -6.72 -9.60
CA ILE A 54 -19.24 -5.79 -8.99
C ILE A 54 -19.34 -4.47 -9.75
N LEU A 55 -19.55 -3.37 -9.03
CA LEU A 55 -19.61 -2.05 -9.61
C LEU A 55 -18.20 -1.50 -9.91
N PRO A 56 -18.07 -0.52 -10.84
CA PRO A 56 -16.79 0.09 -11.15
C PRO A 56 -16.11 0.68 -9.90
N ARG A 57 -14.83 0.42 -9.76
CA ARG A 57 -14.00 0.96 -8.67
C ARG A 57 -13.52 2.37 -9.01
N LYS A 58 -13.49 3.26 -8.02
CA LYS A 58 -12.79 4.54 -8.09
C LYS A 58 -11.28 4.34 -8.16
N ASN A 59 -10.77 3.48 -7.28
CA ASN A 59 -9.39 3.05 -7.18
C ASN A 59 -9.29 1.75 -6.37
N TYR A 60 -8.12 1.17 -6.31
CA TYR A 60 -7.84 0.03 -5.42
C TYR A 60 -6.34 -0.07 -5.14
N ILE A 61 -6.01 -0.73 -4.03
CA ILE A 61 -4.66 -1.18 -3.69
C ILE A 61 -4.67 -2.70 -3.58
N THR A 62 -3.55 -3.33 -3.91
CA THR A 62 -3.43 -4.80 -3.93
C THR A 62 -2.89 -5.38 -2.63
N ARG A 63 -2.09 -4.61 -1.91
CA ARG A 63 -1.49 -4.98 -0.62
C ARG A 63 -1.54 -3.79 0.35
N PRO A 64 -2.51 -3.78 1.27
CA PRO A 64 -3.65 -4.68 1.45
C PRO A 64 -4.67 -4.59 0.30
N SER A 65 -5.45 -5.65 0.11
CA SER A 65 -6.43 -5.71 -0.98
C SER A 65 -7.70 -4.94 -0.62
N VAL A 66 -7.78 -3.67 -0.97
CA VAL A 66 -8.88 -2.75 -0.65
C VAL A 66 -9.23 -1.88 -1.86
N ALA A 67 -10.51 -1.59 -2.05
CA ALA A 67 -11.02 -0.74 -3.12
C ALA A 67 -11.77 0.49 -2.58
N ASN A 68 -11.96 1.49 -3.44
CA ASN A 68 -12.74 2.70 -3.19
C ASN A 68 -12.26 3.50 -1.98
N ILE A 69 -10.97 3.78 -1.95
CA ILE A 69 -10.27 4.52 -0.90
C ILE A 69 -10.27 6.01 -1.24
N ASP A 70 -10.53 6.88 -0.24
CA ASP A 70 -10.44 8.33 -0.41
C ASP A 70 -9.06 8.86 -0.04
N GLN A 71 -8.43 8.29 1.00
CA GLN A 71 -7.14 8.76 1.49
C GLN A 71 -6.37 7.69 2.25
N VAL A 72 -5.07 7.89 2.36
CA VAL A 72 -4.17 7.14 3.25
C VAL A 72 -3.71 8.06 4.37
N VAL A 73 -3.87 7.66 5.62
CA VAL A 73 -3.30 8.34 6.77
C VAL A 73 -2.09 7.54 7.24
N ILE A 74 -0.92 8.10 7.05
CA ILE A 74 0.35 7.48 7.46
C ILE A 74 0.62 7.88 8.91
N ILE A 75 0.54 6.91 9.81
CA ILE A 75 0.75 7.11 11.24
C ILE A 75 2.18 6.68 11.59
N SER A 76 2.95 7.61 12.10
CA SER A 76 4.28 7.39 12.67
C SER A 76 4.27 7.81 14.14
N ALA A 77 5.13 7.23 14.96
CA ALA A 77 5.35 7.75 16.30
C ALA A 77 6.50 8.76 16.26
N VAL A 78 6.39 9.84 17.02
CA VAL A 78 7.52 10.76 17.24
C VAL A 78 8.63 10.03 17.99
N LYS A 79 8.24 9.19 18.94
CA LYS A 79 9.11 8.34 19.75
C LYS A 79 8.41 7.04 20.13
N GLU A 80 9.18 5.99 20.39
CA GLU A 80 8.69 4.67 20.83
C GLU A 80 7.62 4.02 19.91
N PRO A 81 8.01 3.58 18.70
CA PRO A 81 9.36 3.51 18.16
C PRO A 81 9.87 4.85 17.62
N ASP A 82 11.18 5.03 17.56
CA ASP A 82 11.79 6.22 16.97
C ASP A 82 11.32 6.41 15.51
N LEU A 83 11.16 7.67 15.11
CA LEU A 83 10.72 8.02 13.76
C LEU A 83 11.73 7.55 12.72
N SER A 84 11.34 6.64 11.88
CA SER A 84 12.12 6.17 10.75
C SER A 84 11.71 6.89 9.46
N PHE A 85 12.54 7.83 8.99
CA PHE A 85 12.27 8.58 7.76
C PHE A 85 12.20 7.66 6.53
N ILE A 86 13.06 6.65 6.44
CA ILE A 86 13.02 5.69 5.33
C ILE A 86 11.70 4.91 5.29
N GLN A 87 11.16 4.54 6.45
CA GLN A 87 9.88 3.84 6.53
C GLN A 87 8.71 4.78 6.21
N LEU A 88 8.75 6.03 6.70
CA LEU A 88 7.77 7.06 6.37
C LEU A 88 7.76 7.33 4.86
N ASN A 89 8.93 7.55 4.27
CA ASN A 89 9.09 7.77 2.84
C ASN A 89 8.61 6.58 2.00
N ARG A 90 8.72 5.36 2.52
CA ARG A 90 8.20 4.15 1.88
C ARG A 90 6.68 4.16 1.79
N TYR A 91 5.99 4.54 2.86
CA TYR A 91 4.53 4.67 2.84
C TYR A 91 4.07 5.80 1.91
N ILE A 92 4.77 6.94 1.92
CA ILE A 92 4.51 8.06 1.02
C ILE A 92 4.66 7.62 -0.45
N ALA A 93 5.76 6.97 -0.79
CA ALA A 93 6.02 6.48 -2.13
C ALA A 93 4.96 5.46 -2.58
N PHE A 94 4.52 4.57 -1.69
CA PHE A 94 3.43 3.63 -1.97
C PHE A 94 2.10 4.34 -2.22
N ALA A 95 1.72 5.31 -1.39
CA ALA A 95 0.51 6.09 -1.59
C ALA A 95 0.55 6.89 -2.91
N LYS A 96 1.72 7.47 -3.24
CA LYS A 96 1.96 8.17 -4.50
C LYS A 96 1.80 7.25 -5.71
N TYR A 97 2.35 6.02 -5.64
CA TYR A 97 2.19 5.03 -6.69
C TYR A 97 0.72 4.73 -7.02
N HIS A 98 -0.12 4.69 -6.00
CA HIS A 98 -1.56 4.45 -6.14
C HIS A 98 -2.40 5.73 -6.35
N ASN A 99 -1.77 6.90 -6.50
CA ASN A 99 -2.42 8.21 -6.63
C ASN A 99 -3.44 8.50 -5.52
N LEU A 100 -3.09 8.14 -4.27
CA LEU A 100 -3.94 8.35 -3.11
C LEU A 100 -3.59 9.65 -2.40
N ASN A 101 -4.61 10.39 -1.97
CA ASN A 101 -4.41 11.51 -1.06
C ASN A 101 -3.75 11.02 0.23
N THR A 102 -2.74 11.74 0.71
CA THR A 102 -1.88 11.28 1.80
C THR A 102 -1.78 12.32 2.89
N ILE A 103 -2.04 11.90 4.12
CA ILE A 103 -1.92 12.70 5.32
C ILE A 103 -0.86 12.07 6.23
N LEU A 104 0.01 12.88 6.79
CA LEU A 104 1.05 12.45 7.72
C LEU A 104 0.61 12.75 9.15
N CYS A 105 0.42 11.70 9.95
CA CYS A 105 0.02 11.80 11.35
C CYS A 105 1.17 11.30 12.25
N PHE A 106 1.66 12.18 13.11
CA PHE A 106 2.72 11.89 14.06
C PHE A 106 2.13 11.76 15.45
N ASN A 107 1.96 10.52 15.87
CA ASN A 107 1.35 10.19 17.18
C ASN A 107 2.42 10.09 18.28
N LYS A 108 1.95 10.01 19.52
CA LYS A 108 2.77 10.01 20.74
C LYS A 108 3.60 11.29 20.90
N ASN A 109 2.99 12.42 20.55
CA ASN A 109 3.61 13.72 20.70
C ASN A 109 3.92 14.07 22.16
N ASP A 110 3.22 13.44 23.11
CA ASP A 110 3.48 13.48 24.54
C ASP A 110 4.90 12.98 24.93
N LEU A 111 5.51 12.15 24.12
CA LEU A 111 6.88 11.65 24.32
C LEU A 111 7.95 12.54 23.68
N SER A 112 7.57 13.59 22.98
CA SER A 112 8.52 14.54 22.38
C SER A 112 9.15 15.42 23.45
N ASN A 113 10.44 15.26 23.66
CA ASN A 113 11.19 16.06 24.63
C ASN A 113 11.91 17.25 23.97
N ASP A 114 11.94 17.33 22.64
CA ASP A 114 12.53 18.44 21.89
C ASP A 114 11.76 18.70 20.59
N ASP A 115 11.79 19.92 20.13
CA ASP A 115 11.10 20.36 18.90
C ASP A 115 11.86 19.97 17.63
N LYS A 116 13.10 19.45 17.73
CA LYS A 116 13.95 19.19 16.56
C LYS A 116 13.36 18.18 15.59
N THR A 117 12.72 17.12 16.10
CA THR A 117 12.07 16.12 15.25
C THR A 117 10.86 16.73 14.54
N ILE A 118 10.10 17.54 15.24
CA ILE A 118 8.93 18.25 14.71
C ILE A 118 9.37 19.25 13.64
N GLU A 119 10.37 20.08 13.93
CA GLU A 119 10.95 21.04 12.98
C GLU A 119 11.47 20.33 11.71
N LYS A 120 12.17 19.20 11.89
CA LYS A 120 12.67 18.39 10.77
C LYS A 120 11.54 17.85 9.91
N VAL A 121 10.45 17.38 10.51
CA VAL A 121 9.27 16.89 9.80
C VAL A 121 8.66 18.01 8.94
N PHE A 122 8.40 19.18 9.52
CA PHE A 122 7.86 20.32 8.78
C PHE A 122 8.80 20.75 7.65
N LYS A 123 10.08 20.90 7.93
CA LYS A 123 11.09 21.30 6.93
C LYS A 123 11.11 20.37 5.71
N ILE A 124 10.90 19.06 5.91
CA ILE A 124 10.97 18.06 4.82
C ILE A 124 9.64 17.97 4.08
N TYR A 125 8.51 17.89 4.79
CA TYR A 125 7.25 17.44 4.18
C TYR A 125 6.26 18.56 3.87
N GLU A 126 6.29 19.69 4.57
CA GLU A 126 5.44 20.84 4.28
C GLU A 126 5.69 21.43 2.87
N PRO A 127 6.96 21.63 2.41
CA PRO A 127 7.22 22.10 1.05
C PRO A 127 6.77 21.12 -0.05
N LEU A 128 6.59 19.85 0.29
CA LEU A 128 6.09 18.80 -0.62
C LEU A 128 4.56 18.77 -0.70
N GLY A 129 3.87 19.62 0.07
CA GLY A 129 2.42 19.77 0.06
C GLY A 129 1.66 18.70 0.86
N PHE A 130 2.30 18.07 1.85
CA PHE A 130 1.62 17.13 2.73
C PHE A 130 0.91 17.84 3.87
N ASP A 131 -0.32 17.42 4.18
CA ASP A 131 -0.99 17.74 5.42
C ASP A 131 -0.31 16.99 6.58
N ILE A 132 0.11 17.74 7.60
CA ILE A 132 0.85 17.22 8.75
C ILE A 132 0.04 17.43 10.01
N LEU A 133 -0.13 16.35 10.79
CA LEU A 133 -0.88 16.35 12.04
C LEU A 133 -0.06 15.72 13.14
N PHE A 134 -0.04 16.34 14.33
CA PHE A 134 0.55 15.78 15.54
C PHE A 134 -0.54 15.39 16.52
N THR A 135 -0.44 14.20 17.09
CA THR A 135 -1.46 13.65 18.01
C THR A 135 -0.82 12.99 19.21
N SER A 136 -1.57 12.94 20.30
CA SER A 136 -1.34 12.02 21.41
C SER A 136 -2.65 11.32 21.74
N ALA A 137 -2.76 10.07 21.35
CA ALA A 137 -3.92 9.25 21.68
C ALA A 137 -4.05 9.02 23.21
N LEU A 138 -2.96 9.17 23.97
CA LEU A 138 -2.94 9.03 25.42
C LEU A 138 -3.51 10.27 26.12
N GLU A 139 -3.11 11.44 25.67
CA GLU A 139 -3.49 12.72 26.29
C GLU A 139 -4.70 13.39 25.62
N GLY A 140 -5.19 12.83 24.51
CA GLY A 140 -6.30 13.40 23.74
C GLY A 140 -5.92 14.57 22.84
N TYR A 141 -4.62 14.92 22.73
CA TYR A 141 -4.16 16.02 21.90
C TYR A 141 -4.31 15.69 20.40
N GLY A 142 -4.83 16.64 19.61
CA GLY A 142 -4.97 16.51 18.15
C GLY A 142 -6.01 15.46 17.70
N ILE A 143 -6.84 14.92 18.62
CA ILE A 143 -7.84 13.88 18.28
C ILE A 143 -9.03 14.47 17.54
N GLU A 144 -9.44 15.70 17.85
CA GLU A 144 -10.52 16.38 17.15
C GLU A 144 -10.13 16.67 15.69
N GLU A 145 -8.92 17.15 15.46
CA GLU A 145 -8.36 17.38 14.12
C GLU A 145 -8.22 16.05 13.36
N PHE A 146 -7.74 15.00 14.04
CA PHE A 146 -7.65 13.65 13.46
C PHE A 146 -9.05 13.13 13.06
N ASN A 147 -10.07 13.34 13.89
CA ASN A 147 -11.44 12.97 13.56
C ASN A 147 -11.98 13.79 12.38
N SER A 148 -11.67 15.08 12.34
CA SER A 148 -12.09 15.99 11.26
C SER A 148 -11.54 15.56 9.88
N ILE A 149 -10.27 15.15 9.79
CA ILE A 149 -9.70 14.69 8.52
C ILE A 149 -10.30 13.37 8.02
N LEU A 150 -10.89 12.56 8.92
CA LEU A 150 -11.56 11.30 8.58
C LEU A 150 -13.00 11.50 8.10
N GLN A 151 -13.61 12.64 8.43
CA GLN A 151 -15.04 12.86 8.25
C GLN A 151 -15.51 12.65 6.82
N GLY A 152 -16.50 11.77 6.66
CA GLY A 152 -17.13 11.45 5.36
C GLY A 152 -16.23 10.68 4.39
N LYS A 153 -15.07 10.19 4.82
CA LYS A 153 -14.08 9.53 3.95
C LYS A 153 -13.82 8.08 4.35
N THR A 154 -13.44 7.27 3.36
CA THR A 154 -12.88 5.95 3.56
C THR A 154 -11.36 6.07 3.64
N SER A 155 -10.80 5.93 4.83
CA SER A 155 -9.38 6.16 5.13
C SER A 155 -8.66 4.85 5.40
N VAL A 156 -7.53 4.60 4.73
CA VAL A 156 -6.63 3.51 5.06
C VAL A 156 -5.59 4.03 6.05
N LEU A 157 -5.51 3.40 7.23
CA LEU A 157 -4.47 3.72 8.19
C LEU A 157 -3.25 2.82 7.98
N CYS A 158 -2.11 3.41 7.74
CA CYS A 158 -0.84 2.68 7.62
C CYS A 158 0.21 3.21 8.60
N GLY A 159 1.21 2.40 8.89
CA GLY A 159 2.27 2.74 9.83
C GLY A 159 2.86 1.50 10.50
N ALA A 160 4.02 1.65 11.11
CA ALA A 160 4.73 0.59 11.79
C ALA A 160 3.93 0.00 12.97
N SER A 161 4.36 -1.17 13.46
CA SER A 161 3.80 -1.70 14.71
C SER A 161 4.19 -0.80 15.88
N GLY A 162 3.26 -0.60 16.82
CA GLY A 162 3.52 0.17 18.03
C GLY A 162 3.39 1.70 17.90
N VAL A 163 3.10 2.25 16.70
CA VAL A 163 2.92 3.71 16.51
C VAL A 163 1.60 4.25 17.08
N GLY A 164 0.70 3.37 17.56
CA GLY A 164 -0.55 3.77 18.19
C GLY A 164 -1.77 3.85 17.27
N LYS A 165 -1.78 3.15 16.11
CA LYS A 165 -2.93 3.09 15.20
C LYS A 165 -4.23 2.69 15.92
N SER A 166 -4.23 1.58 16.64
CA SER A 166 -5.41 1.10 17.37
C SER A 166 -5.82 2.06 18.49
N SER A 167 -4.87 2.74 19.13
CA SER A 167 -5.18 3.76 20.13
C SER A 167 -5.88 4.97 19.54
N LEU A 168 -5.43 5.44 18.37
CA LEU A 168 -6.09 6.52 17.65
C LEU A 168 -7.49 6.13 17.17
N ILE A 169 -7.67 4.91 16.64
CA ILE A 169 -8.99 4.39 16.26
C ILE A 169 -9.91 4.36 17.49
N ASN A 170 -9.45 3.85 18.62
CA ASN A 170 -10.24 3.82 19.86
C ASN A 170 -10.63 5.23 20.31
N ALA A 171 -9.71 6.19 20.22
CA ALA A 171 -9.97 7.57 20.63
C ALA A 171 -11.07 8.25 19.80
N VAL A 172 -11.21 7.93 18.50
CA VAL A 172 -12.22 8.53 17.64
C VAL A 172 -13.52 7.72 17.52
N SER A 173 -13.47 6.40 17.72
CA SER A 173 -14.63 5.53 17.49
C SER A 173 -15.41 5.20 18.75
N GLY A 174 -14.89 5.49 19.93
CA GLY A 174 -15.45 4.99 21.20
C GLY A 174 -15.45 3.45 21.31
N ILE A 175 -14.93 2.74 20.30
CA ILE A 175 -14.87 1.28 20.25
C ILE A 175 -13.58 0.82 20.92
N ASN A 176 -13.68 -0.15 21.83
CA ASN A 176 -12.51 -0.73 22.50
C ASN A 176 -11.86 -1.80 21.60
N LEU A 177 -11.09 -1.36 20.58
CA LEU A 177 -10.21 -2.28 19.87
C LEU A 177 -9.09 -2.71 20.83
N ARG A 178 -8.84 -4.01 20.95
CA ARG A 178 -7.75 -4.52 21.79
C ARG A 178 -6.42 -3.96 21.26
N THR A 179 -5.86 -3.01 22.00
CA THR A 179 -4.48 -2.57 21.80
C THR A 179 -3.60 -3.75 22.18
N LYS A 180 -2.87 -4.30 21.22
CA LYS A 180 -1.82 -5.28 21.54
C LYS A 180 -0.73 -4.51 22.26
N GLU A 181 -0.58 -4.74 23.56
CA GLU A 181 0.66 -4.41 24.26
C GLU A 181 1.83 -5.00 23.48
N VAL A 182 2.87 -4.21 23.35
CA VAL A 182 4.16 -4.66 22.80
C VAL A 182 4.67 -5.75 23.76
N SER A 183 4.32 -7.00 23.51
CA SER A 183 4.86 -8.11 24.27
C SER A 183 6.29 -8.34 23.83
N ASP A 184 7.19 -7.85 24.65
CA ASP A 184 8.63 -8.16 24.66
C ASP A 184 8.89 -9.63 25.03
N LYS A 185 8.25 -10.59 24.41
CA LYS A 185 8.66 -11.99 24.56
C LYS A 185 8.17 -12.84 23.38
N THR A 186 9.16 -13.44 22.71
CA THR A 186 9.08 -14.56 21.79
C THR A 186 8.63 -14.26 20.36
N GLY A 187 9.62 -14.25 19.47
CA GLY A 187 9.46 -14.20 18.02
C GLY A 187 8.83 -15.46 17.42
N ARG A 188 7.57 -15.73 17.70
CA ARG A 188 6.67 -16.62 16.95
C ARG A 188 5.24 -16.38 17.43
N GLY A 189 4.60 -15.34 16.90
CA GLY A 189 3.16 -15.10 17.08
C GLY A 189 2.37 -15.80 15.99
N THR A 190 1.68 -16.85 16.39
CA THR A 190 0.62 -17.55 15.66
C THR A 190 -0.46 -16.59 15.19
N HIS A 191 -0.79 -16.66 13.88
CA HIS A 191 -2.00 -16.16 13.22
C HIS A 191 -2.41 -14.71 13.49
N THR A 192 -1.66 -13.79 12.93
CA THR A 192 -2.16 -12.43 12.68
C THR A 192 -3.23 -12.53 11.58
N THR A 193 -4.46 -12.11 11.88
CA THR A 193 -5.60 -12.05 10.98
C THR A 193 -5.19 -11.37 9.67
N ARG A 194 -5.14 -12.13 8.59
CA ARG A 194 -4.79 -11.64 7.23
C ARG A 194 -5.96 -10.96 6.52
N HIS A 195 -6.98 -10.50 7.26
CA HIS A 195 -8.20 -9.99 6.67
C HIS A 195 -8.31 -8.50 6.92
N CYS A 196 -8.44 -7.73 5.83
CA CYS A 196 -8.84 -6.33 5.91
C CYS A 196 -10.32 -6.27 6.29
N GLU A 197 -10.67 -5.31 7.12
CA GLU A 197 -12.04 -5.03 7.52
C GLU A 197 -12.27 -3.53 7.53
N ILE A 198 -13.45 -3.10 7.08
CA ILE A 198 -13.87 -1.71 7.20
C ILE A 198 -14.59 -1.54 8.54
N ILE A 199 -14.18 -0.54 9.28
CA ILE A 199 -14.78 -0.12 10.54
C ILE A 199 -15.53 1.18 10.27
N ASP A 200 -16.86 1.19 10.47
CA ASP A 200 -17.63 2.42 10.39
C ASP A 200 -17.44 3.24 11.68
N LEU A 201 -17.28 4.53 11.50
CA LEU A 201 -17.29 5.52 12.57
C LEU A 201 -18.62 6.27 12.57
N ASP A 202 -19.01 6.83 13.72
CA ASP A 202 -20.32 7.47 13.92
C ASP A 202 -20.64 8.65 12.97
N ASN A 203 -19.62 9.24 12.36
CA ASN A 203 -19.73 10.42 11.49
C ASN A 203 -19.71 10.09 9.98
N SER A 204 -20.20 8.94 9.57
CA SER A 204 -20.17 8.43 8.18
C SER A 204 -18.76 8.21 7.63
N SER A 205 -17.76 8.20 8.50
CA SER A 205 -16.36 7.92 8.18
C SER A 205 -16.08 6.43 8.27
N ARG A 206 -15.15 5.96 7.46
CA ARG A 206 -14.73 4.56 7.42
C ARG A 206 -13.24 4.44 7.56
N ILE A 207 -12.83 3.57 8.44
CA ILE A 207 -11.42 3.19 8.58
C ILE A 207 -11.24 1.78 8.06
N VAL A 208 -10.25 1.58 7.21
CA VAL A 208 -9.81 0.25 6.80
C VAL A 208 -8.68 -0.17 7.72
N ASP A 209 -8.97 -1.14 8.60
CA ASP A 209 -7.92 -1.79 9.39
C ASP A 209 -7.16 -2.78 8.50
N THR A 210 -5.87 -2.54 8.35
CA THR A 210 -5.02 -3.29 7.44
C THR A 210 -3.88 -3.95 8.20
N PRO A 211 -4.05 -5.20 8.63
CA PRO A 211 -2.93 -5.94 9.21
C PRO A 211 -1.88 -6.18 8.13
N GLY A 212 -0.63 -5.77 8.39
CA GLY A 212 0.51 -6.11 7.54
C GLY A 212 1.03 -5.01 6.61
N PHE A 213 0.60 -3.76 6.76
CA PHE A 213 1.16 -2.62 6.00
C PHE A 213 2.63 -2.30 6.37
N SER A 214 3.20 -2.99 7.37
CA SER A 214 4.54 -2.72 7.91
C SER A 214 5.70 -3.16 7.01
N ASN A 215 5.47 -4.06 6.04
CA ASN A 215 6.53 -4.66 5.20
C ASN A 215 6.33 -4.39 3.71
N LEU A 216 6.09 -3.13 3.35
CA LEU A 216 6.06 -2.74 1.93
C LEU A 216 7.46 -2.85 1.33
N LYS A 217 7.55 -3.45 0.13
CA LYS A 217 8.74 -3.52 -0.70
C LYS A 217 8.41 -3.06 -2.10
N PHE A 218 9.37 -2.43 -2.77
CA PHE A 218 9.23 -2.06 -4.18
C PHE A 218 9.68 -3.21 -5.10
N ASP A 219 9.15 -4.41 -4.81
CA ASP A 219 9.42 -5.64 -5.56
C ASP A 219 8.48 -5.83 -6.78
N PHE A 220 7.87 -4.76 -7.24
CA PHE A 220 6.94 -4.71 -8.37
C PHE A 220 7.23 -3.54 -9.35
N LEU A 221 8.21 -2.67 -9.04
CA LEU A 221 8.58 -1.52 -9.87
C LEU A 221 9.94 -1.72 -10.54
N LEU A 222 10.10 -1.09 -11.69
CA LEU A 222 11.42 -1.00 -12.33
C LEU A 222 12.23 0.14 -11.70
N PRO A 223 13.56 0.02 -11.64
CA PRO A 223 14.42 1.08 -11.07
C PRO A 223 14.19 2.47 -11.67
N LEU A 224 13.86 2.54 -12.97
CA LEU A 224 13.57 3.78 -13.69
C LEU A 224 12.23 4.43 -13.35
N ASP A 225 11.37 3.72 -12.63
CA ASP A 225 10.04 4.24 -12.25
C ASP A 225 10.05 4.82 -10.83
N ILE A 226 11.11 4.57 -10.04
CA ILE A 226 11.19 4.99 -8.63
C ILE A 226 11.23 6.50 -8.46
N ASP A 227 11.85 7.23 -9.40
CA ASP A 227 11.92 8.70 -9.39
C ASP A 227 10.53 9.36 -9.41
N THR A 228 9.54 8.68 -10.04
CA THR A 228 8.15 9.19 -10.12
C THR A 228 7.43 9.25 -8.78
N LEU A 229 7.95 8.52 -7.79
CA LEU A 229 7.39 8.44 -6.45
C LEU A 229 7.86 9.60 -5.54
N PHE A 230 8.85 10.37 -5.99
CA PHE A 230 9.43 11.51 -5.29
C PHE A 230 9.03 12.80 -5.99
N THR A 231 8.07 13.52 -5.40
CA THR A 231 7.45 14.71 -6.01
C THR A 231 8.49 15.77 -6.36
N GLU A 232 9.50 15.93 -5.51
CA GLU A 232 10.61 16.86 -5.67
C GLU A 232 11.56 16.52 -6.83
N MET A 233 11.55 15.29 -7.31
CA MET A 233 12.35 14.85 -8.46
C MET A 233 11.63 15.02 -9.81
N ILE A 234 10.30 15.11 -9.78
CA ILE A 234 9.48 15.20 -11.00
C ILE A 234 9.87 16.36 -11.92
N PRO A 235 10.16 17.58 -11.43
CA PRO A 235 10.54 18.70 -12.29
C PRO A 235 11.81 18.46 -13.11
N TYR A 236 12.71 17.58 -12.65
CA TYR A 236 13.99 17.28 -13.27
C TYR A 236 13.98 15.99 -14.10
N LYS A 237 12.87 15.25 -14.06
CA LYS A 237 12.72 14.00 -14.80
C LYS A 237 12.80 14.24 -16.30
N GLY A 238 13.63 13.44 -16.98
CA GLY A 238 13.83 13.54 -18.43
C GLY A 238 14.80 14.64 -18.88
N LEU A 239 15.36 15.44 -17.93
CA LEU A 239 16.38 16.45 -18.24
C LEU A 239 17.80 15.91 -18.14
N CYS A 240 17.98 14.66 -17.71
CA CYS A 240 19.30 14.01 -17.69
C CYS A 240 19.79 13.70 -19.10
N LYS A 241 21.10 13.70 -19.29
CA LYS A 241 21.74 13.35 -20.56
C LYS A 241 21.38 11.93 -21.03
N TYR A 242 21.23 10.98 -20.10
CA TYR A 242 20.95 9.58 -20.41
C TYR A 242 19.50 9.25 -20.04
N GLN A 243 18.80 8.56 -20.95
CA GLN A 243 17.39 8.17 -20.74
C GLN A 243 17.20 7.08 -19.68
N ASP A 244 18.25 6.32 -19.40
CA ASP A 244 18.29 5.25 -18.39
C ASP A 244 19.00 5.67 -17.10
N CYS A 245 19.13 6.98 -16.87
CA CYS A 245 19.75 7.55 -15.68
C CYS A 245 18.98 7.12 -14.42
N LEU A 246 19.69 6.55 -13.47
CA LEU A 246 19.16 6.17 -12.14
C LEU A 246 19.52 7.20 -11.07
N HIS A 247 20.10 8.35 -11.45
CA HIS A 247 20.45 9.46 -10.57
C HIS A 247 21.37 9.09 -9.41
N ILE A 248 22.24 8.07 -9.60
CA ILE A 248 23.17 7.55 -8.58
C ILE A 248 24.56 8.12 -8.81
N ASN A 249 25.23 7.69 -9.88
CA ASN A 249 26.62 8.05 -10.19
C ASN A 249 26.80 8.61 -11.60
N GLU A 250 25.72 8.78 -12.35
CA GLU A 250 25.77 9.25 -13.73
C GLU A 250 26.27 10.70 -13.79
N THR A 251 27.13 10.97 -14.77
CA THR A 251 27.55 12.31 -15.14
C THR A 251 26.39 13.03 -15.86
N ASP A 252 26.34 14.36 -15.75
CA ASP A 252 25.31 15.19 -16.40
C ASP A 252 23.86 14.78 -16.00
N CYS A 253 23.68 14.42 -14.73
CA CYS A 253 22.39 14.10 -14.13
C CYS A 253 21.70 15.37 -13.61
N ALA A 254 20.51 15.68 -14.12
CA ALA A 254 19.76 16.88 -13.72
C ALA A 254 19.34 16.84 -12.23
N ILE A 255 18.93 15.69 -11.72
CA ILE A 255 18.57 15.54 -10.29
C ILE A 255 19.79 15.79 -9.40
N LYS A 256 20.96 15.27 -9.75
CA LYS A 256 22.20 15.51 -8.99
C LYS A 256 22.67 16.96 -9.06
N ALA A 257 22.42 17.65 -10.16
CA ALA A 257 22.72 19.07 -10.27
C ALA A 257 21.86 19.93 -9.31
N HIS A 258 20.66 19.43 -8.93
CA HIS A 258 19.71 20.06 -8.01
C HIS A 258 19.59 19.34 -6.68
N ILE A 259 20.59 18.54 -6.29
CA ILE A 259 20.54 17.72 -5.07
C ILE A 259 20.34 18.56 -3.80
N GLY A 260 20.76 19.81 -3.79
CA GLY A 260 20.57 20.73 -2.66
C GLY A 260 19.10 21.15 -2.43
N GLU A 261 18.21 20.90 -3.37
CA GLU A 261 16.76 21.15 -3.27
C GLU A 261 16.00 19.92 -2.76
N ILE A 262 16.68 18.79 -2.66
CA ILE A 262 16.13 17.52 -2.18
C ILE A 262 16.69 17.22 -0.81
N ASP A 263 15.81 16.97 0.18
CA ASP A 263 16.28 16.60 1.50
C ASP A 263 17.07 15.30 1.50
N GLU A 264 18.17 15.25 2.26
CA GLU A 264 19.08 14.10 2.32
C GLU A 264 18.32 12.80 2.64
N THR A 265 17.40 12.81 3.61
CA THR A 265 16.65 11.61 4.01
C THR A 265 15.71 11.11 2.90
N ARG A 266 15.26 12.01 2.03
CA ARG A 266 14.44 11.69 0.87
C ARG A 266 15.30 11.05 -0.21
N TYR A 267 16.45 11.63 -0.49
CA TYR A 267 17.38 11.08 -1.47
C TYR A 267 17.96 9.72 -1.03
N GLU A 268 18.32 9.55 0.24
CA GLU A 268 18.73 8.25 0.78
C GLU A 268 17.63 7.19 0.64
N SER A 269 16.38 7.57 0.90
CA SER A 269 15.24 6.67 0.70
C SER A 269 15.07 6.28 -0.77
N TYR A 270 15.24 7.24 -1.67
CA TYR A 270 15.24 7.01 -3.12
C TYR A 270 16.29 5.96 -3.51
N LEU A 271 17.53 6.14 -3.06
CA LEU A 271 18.62 5.20 -3.36
C LEU A 271 18.30 3.79 -2.87
N ALA A 272 17.78 3.67 -1.65
CA ALA A 272 17.39 2.38 -1.08
C ALA A 272 16.28 1.69 -1.90
N PHE A 273 15.29 2.45 -2.37
CA PHE A 273 14.19 1.90 -3.16
C PHE A 273 14.62 1.52 -4.58
N VAL A 274 15.53 2.27 -5.18
CA VAL A 274 16.15 1.88 -6.47
C VAL A 274 16.91 0.56 -6.34
N GLU A 275 17.63 0.35 -5.23
CA GLU A 275 18.36 -0.91 -5.01
C GLU A 275 17.40 -2.10 -4.85
N GLU A 276 16.31 -1.94 -4.08
CA GLU A 276 15.26 -2.97 -3.98
C GLU A 276 14.65 -3.29 -5.36
N ALA A 277 14.40 -2.26 -6.17
CA ALA A 277 13.85 -2.44 -7.51
C ALA A 277 14.85 -3.12 -8.47
N LYS A 278 16.17 -2.88 -8.31
CA LYS A 278 17.21 -3.62 -9.05
C LYS A 278 17.22 -5.09 -8.68
N GLU A 279 17.15 -5.42 -7.39
CA GLU A 279 17.04 -6.81 -6.94
C GLU A 279 15.82 -7.50 -7.53
N TYR A 280 14.68 -6.82 -7.56
CA TYR A 280 13.46 -7.36 -8.18
C TYR A 280 13.66 -7.60 -9.68
N LYS A 281 14.19 -6.62 -10.42
CA LYS A 281 14.48 -6.74 -11.86
C LYS A 281 15.39 -7.95 -12.15
N GLU A 282 16.40 -8.17 -11.34
CA GLU A 282 17.28 -9.34 -11.44
C GLU A 282 16.52 -10.64 -11.18
N LYS A 283 15.74 -10.73 -10.09
CA LYS A 283 14.92 -11.91 -9.78
C LYS A 283 13.96 -12.27 -10.91
N VAL A 284 13.27 -11.28 -11.49
CA VAL A 284 12.34 -11.47 -12.62
C VAL A 284 13.10 -11.94 -13.87
N LYS A 285 14.29 -11.40 -14.13
CA LYS A 285 15.15 -11.81 -15.24
C LYS A 285 15.53 -13.29 -15.16
N TYR A 286 15.82 -13.80 -13.96
CA TYR A 286 16.22 -15.18 -13.73
C TYR A 286 15.01 -16.14 -13.57
N GLN A 287 13.86 -15.69 -13.07
CA GLN A 287 12.64 -16.52 -13.02
C GLN A 287 12.11 -16.91 -14.40
N GLY A 288 12.37 -16.09 -15.43
CA GLY A 288 12.10 -16.44 -16.83
C GLY A 288 12.98 -17.55 -17.41
N VAL A 289 13.99 -17.99 -16.68
CA VAL A 289 14.94 -19.07 -17.01
C VAL A 289 14.73 -20.25 -16.06
N LYS A 290 13.49 -20.65 -15.77
CA LYS A 290 13.25 -22.03 -15.33
C LYS A 290 13.69 -22.91 -16.48
N THR A 291 14.77 -23.68 -16.30
CA THR A 291 15.18 -24.77 -17.17
C THR A 291 14.05 -25.79 -17.21
N GLU A 292 13.10 -25.56 -18.11
CA GLU A 292 12.11 -26.59 -18.41
C GLU A 292 12.88 -27.78 -18.98
N THR A 293 12.68 -28.95 -18.37
CA THR A 293 13.14 -30.22 -18.99
C THR A 293 12.72 -30.23 -20.44
N SER A 294 13.66 -30.43 -21.34
CA SER A 294 13.46 -30.32 -22.78
C SER A 294 12.41 -31.34 -23.33
N HIS A 295 11.95 -32.24 -22.50
CA HIS A 295 11.02 -33.30 -22.87
C HIS A 295 9.86 -33.42 -21.88
N LYS A 296 8.64 -33.55 -22.41
CA LYS A 296 7.44 -33.88 -21.65
C LYS A 296 7.11 -35.36 -21.89
N GLN A 297 7.18 -36.21 -20.87
CA GLN A 297 6.67 -37.53 -20.94
C GLN A 297 5.14 -37.53 -20.78
N THR A 298 4.42 -37.94 -21.80
CA THR A 298 3.00 -38.30 -21.74
C THR A 298 2.90 -39.72 -22.23
N HIS A 299 2.20 -40.57 -21.50
CA HIS A 299 1.91 -42.01 -21.57
C HIS A 299 2.36 -42.81 -22.80
N ASP A 300 3.07 -42.47 -23.73
CA ASP A 300 3.68 -43.24 -24.85
C ASP A 300 4.34 -42.36 -25.94
N LYS A 301 4.42 -41.05 -25.74
CA LYS A 301 5.08 -40.18 -26.71
C LYS A 301 5.95 -39.13 -26.02
N VAL A 302 7.20 -39.06 -26.39
CA VAL A 302 8.12 -37.99 -25.99
C VAL A 302 7.91 -36.83 -26.94
N ALA A 303 7.34 -35.74 -26.43
CA ALA A 303 7.23 -34.46 -27.18
C ALA A 303 8.27 -33.47 -26.72
N VAL A 304 8.99 -32.87 -27.63
CA VAL A 304 9.97 -31.80 -27.35
C VAL A 304 9.22 -30.55 -26.89
N LYS A 305 9.48 -30.11 -25.67
CA LYS A 305 8.97 -28.82 -25.16
C LYS A 305 9.75 -27.67 -25.77
N ILE A 306 9.09 -26.90 -26.60
CA ILE A 306 9.67 -25.66 -27.15
C ILE A 306 9.62 -24.59 -26.03
N SER A 307 10.77 -24.03 -25.66
CA SER A 307 10.87 -23.02 -24.61
C SER A 307 9.95 -21.84 -24.91
N LEU A 308 9.32 -21.25 -23.89
CA LEU A 308 8.47 -20.05 -24.00
C LEU A 308 9.19 -18.90 -24.71
N ARG A 309 10.52 -18.82 -24.63
CA ARG A 309 11.36 -17.85 -25.33
C ARG A 309 11.30 -17.94 -26.86
N LYS A 310 11.01 -19.13 -27.41
CA LYS A 310 10.86 -19.36 -28.85
C LYS A 310 9.41 -19.19 -29.33
N ARG A 311 8.45 -19.09 -28.41
CA ARG A 311 7.02 -18.98 -28.73
C ARG A 311 6.49 -17.56 -28.80
N GLN A 312 7.26 -16.57 -28.33
CA GLN A 312 6.79 -15.19 -28.20
C GLN A 312 7.88 -14.20 -28.64
N SER A 313 7.50 -13.16 -29.38
CA SER A 313 8.40 -12.07 -29.74
C SER A 313 8.82 -11.29 -28.47
N ALA A 314 10.11 -11.26 -28.20
CA ALA A 314 10.71 -11.04 -26.89
C ALA A 314 10.50 -9.65 -26.24
N ARG A 315 9.99 -8.62 -26.93
CA ARG A 315 9.95 -7.25 -26.40
C ARG A 315 8.62 -6.80 -25.81
N ASN A 316 7.49 -7.31 -26.26
CA ASN A 316 6.17 -6.90 -25.75
C ASN A 316 5.70 -7.75 -24.53
N THR A 317 6.26 -8.92 -24.33
CA THR A 317 5.81 -9.88 -23.33
C THR A 317 6.36 -9.60 -21.94
N LEU A 318 7.55 -9.02 -21.83
CA LEU A 318 8.14 -8.66 -20.52
C LEU A 318 7.34 -7.55 -19.82
N LYS A 319 6.88 -6.53 -20.55
CA LYS A 319 5.99 -5.50 -20.01
C LYS A 319 4.62 -6.08 -19.63
N GLN A 320 4.04 -6.92 -20.47
CA GLN A 320 2.71 -7.50 -20.20
C GLN A 320 2.73 -8.52 -19.06
N ASN A 321 3.81 -9.24 -18.82
CA ASN A 321 3.89 -10.21 -17.71
C ASN A 321 4.19 -9.53 -16.38
N ILE A 322 4.97 -8.48 -16.35
CA ILE A 322 5.19 -7.67 -15.14
C ILE A 322 3.86 -7.08 -14.63
N TYR A 323 2.96 -6.67 -15.53
CA TYR A 323 1.64 -6.16 -15.16
C TYR A 323 0.59 -7.26 -14.92
N LYS A 324 0.71 -8.45 -15.54
CA LYS A 324 -0.20 -9.58 -15.34
C LYS A 324 0.01 -10.31 -14.02
N ASP A 325 1.23 -10.32 -13.50
CA ASP A 325 1.51 -10.93 -12.20
C ASP A 325 0.98 -10.07 -11.04
N ILE A 326 0.75 -8.77 -11.28
CA ILE A 326 0.08 -7.87 -10.34
C ILE A 326 -1.43 -8.16 -10.30
N ASP A 327 -2.03 -8.62 -11.40
CA ASP A 327 -3.45 -8.94 -11.50
C ASP A 327 -3.80 -10.40 -11.13
N ASN A 328 -2.80 -11.30 -10.96
CA ASN A 328 -3.00 -12.73 -10.75
C ASN A 328 -2.52 -13.27 -9.39
N GLU A 329 -1.97 -12.45 -8.50
CA GLU A 329 -1.74 -12.74 -7.08
C GLU A 329 -2.73 -11.92 -6.23
#